data_acec56df6ec72d508fe00b6b829ad1bf
#
_entry.id   acec56df6ec72d508fe00b6b829ad1bf
#
_cell.length_a   1.000
_cell.length_b   1.000
_cell.length_c   1.000
_cell.angle_alpha   90.00
_cell.angle_beta   90.00
_cell.angle_gamma   90.00
#
_symmetry.space_group_name_H-M   'P 1'
#
loop_
_entity.id
_entity.type
_entity.pdbx_description
1 polymer ?
#
loop_
_entity_poly.entity_id
_entity_poly.type
_entity_poly.pdbx_seq_one_letter_code
_entity_poly.pdbx_strand_id
1 'polypeptide(L)'
;MLSLLFAVMDICAAPAADVPDPEVFAAKGKARNYTGVFPENVKTIGIITPGSYPVAKNIRKSVRLLEKSGYKVKIYPNALRPREKSDAGYYASMPAKYRIADFEAAWRDMEIDMIICCRGGRGTEEVVARVNWSKLPRRPELYLQGYSAVTSILCALDGKGYGRPVAGPNVSSMLSLDTAMIPLMKKMYSGEEVGPFKLKALVPGDCSGRALAGLLSRFNKVAKTDYNVPVKGRIVFIESVFCKADKFRAELTELCESKFLDGAAGIVFCQLTKGDKLEVLMPVLKEFAPKFKVPVYLGFPFGHHTKNLAIDFSRDVVISNGVLKFPAVKK
;
A
#
# COMPACT_ATOMS: atom_id res chain seq x y z
N MET A 1 32.09 -19.71 -31.40
CA MET A 1 30.71 -19.25 -31.40
C MET A 1 29.88 -20.29 -30.67
N LEU A 2 29.70 -20.15 -29.36
CA LEU A 2 28.80 -20.99 -28.55
C LEU A 2 27.71 -20.11 -27.98
N SER A 3 26.50 -20.29 -28.49
CA SER A 3 25.26 -19.65 -28.02
C SER A 3 24.83 -20.36 -26.75
N LEU A 4 24.90 -19.67 -25.59
CA LEU A 4 24.27 -20.15 -24.35
C LEU A 4 22.79 -19.77 -24.39
N LEU A 5 21.93 -20.75 -24.64
CA LEU A 5 20.51 -20.66 -24.34
C LEU A 5 20.33 -20.72 -22.82
N PHE A 6 19.87 -19.62 -22.20
CA PHE A 6 19.31 -19.65 -20.86
C PHE A 6 17.89 -20.22 -20.94
N ALA A 7 17.73 -21.46 -20.53
CA ALA A 7 16.42 -22.04 -20.27
C ALA A 7 15.85 -21.41 -19.00
N VAL A 8 14.83 -20.57 -19.16
CA VAL A 8 13.98 -20.13 -18.04
C VAL A 8 13.13 -21.33 -17.65
N MET A 9 13.47 -21.98 -16.55
CA MET A 9 12.60 -22.97 -15.93
C MET A 9 11.33 -22.25 -15.43
N ASP A 10 10.24 -22.41 -16.16
CA ASP A 10 8.89 -22.18 -15.66
C ASP A 10 8.64 -23.16 -14.50
N ILE A 11 8.77 -22.67 -13.29
CA ILE A 11 8.25 -23.38 -12.12
C ILE A 11 6.73 -23.36 -12.26
N CYS A 12 6.16 -24.46 -12.73
CA CYS A 12 4.73 -24.75 -12.72
C CYS A 12 4.19 -24.48 -11.32
N ALA A 13 3.59 -23.31 -11.13
CA ALA A 13 2.83 -23.01 -9.94
C ALA A 13 1.60 -23.93 -9.94
N ALA A 14 1.49 -24.77 -8.93
CA ALA A 14 0.28 -25.51 -8.60
C ALA A 14 -0.93 -24.57 -8.72
N PRO A 15 -2.12 -25.06 -9.13
CA PRO A 15 -3.32 -24.23 -9.21
C PRO A 15 -3.52 -23.54 -7.88
N ALA A 16 -3.48 -22.22 -7.89
CA ALA A 16 -3.76 -21.42 -6.71
C ALA A 16 -5.17 -21.81 -6.28
N ALA A 17 -5.27 -22.60 -5.21
CA ALA A 17 -6.52 -22.71 -4.47
C ALA A 17 -7.04 -21.28 -4.30
N ASP A 18 -8.34 -21.06 -4.52
CA ASP A 18 -8.99 -19.78 -4.29
C ASP A 18 -8.46 -19.20 -2.98
N VAL A 19 -7.60 -18.20 -3.07
CA VAL A 19 -7.19 -17.47 -1.88
C VAL A 19 -8.47 -16.77 -1.43
N PRO A 20 -9.09 -17.20 -0.33
CA PRO A 20 -10.31 -16.56 0.14
C PRO A 20 -10.01 -15.08 0.21
N ASP A 21 -10.88 -14.27 -0.38
CA ASP A 21 -10.88 -12.83 -0.11
C ASP A 21 -10.79 -12.69 1.40
N PRO A 22 -9.86 -11.90 1.96
CA PRO A 22 -9.69 -11.82 3.40
C PRO A 22 -11.09 -11.60 3.97
N GLU A 23 -11.60 -12.58 4.68
CA GLU A 23 -12.97 -12.61 5.16
C GLU A 23 -13.29 -11.21 5.64
N VAL A 24 -14.41 -10.68 5.16
CA VAL A 24 -14.98 -9.46 5.70
C VAL A 24 -15.30 -9.81 7.15
N PHE A 25 -14.32 -9.63 8.03
CA PHE A 25 -14.55 -9.69 9.46
C PHE A 25 -15.55 -8.58 9.74
N ALA A 26 -16.82 -8.96 9.74
CA ALA A 26 -17.89 -8.08 10.18
C ALA A 26 -17.60 -7.80 11.66
N ALA A 27 -16.80 -6.81 11.93
CA ALA A 27 -16.71 -6.23 13.24
C ALA A 27 -18.16 -5.83 13.57
N LYS A 28 -18.78 -6.53 14.50
CA LYS A 28 -20.03 -6.11 15.12
C LYS A 28 -19.73 -4.77 15.81
N GLY A 29 -19.98 -3.64 15.11
CA GLY A 29 -19.57 -2.32 15.54
C GLY A 29 -20.35 -1.25 14.80
N LYS A 30 -20.24 -0.01 15.27
CA LYS A 30 -20.87 1.20 14.74
C LYS A 30 -20.79 1.25 13.19
N ALA A 31 -21.86 1.72 12.56
CA ALA A 31 -21.88 1.94 11.11
C ALA A 31 -20.69 2.82 10.69
N ARG A 32 -19.96 2.39 9.66
CA ARG A 32 -18.83 3.17 9.12
C ARG A 32 -19.38 4.36 8.36
N ASN A 33 -18.79 5.53 8.60
CA ASN A 33 -19.12 6.77 7.92
C ASN A 33 -17.84 7.46 7.49
N TYR A 34 -17.70 7.75 6.20
CA TYR A 34 -16.53 8.41 5.62
C TYR A 34 -16.78 9.89 5.32
N THR A 35 -17.89 10.48 5.78
CA THR A 35 -18.20 11.90 5.57
C THR A 35 -17.08 12.79 6.09
N GLY A 36 -16.52 13.62 5.20
CA GLY A 36 -15.43 14.54 5.49
C GLY A 36 -14.13 13.88 5.93
N VAL A 37 -13.90 12.61 5.57
CA VAL A 37 -12.64 11.90 5.86
C VAL A 37 -11.55 12.34 4.90
N PHE A 38 -11.84 12.41 3.62
CA PHE A 38 -10.88 12.86 2.61
C PHE A 38 -10.77 14.39 2.57
N PRO A 39 -9.73 14.97 1.94
CA PRO A 39 -9.55 16.41 1.83
C PRO A 39 -10.80 17.13 1.28
N GLU A 40 -11.00 18.37 1.65
CA GLU A 40 -12.20 19.14 1.26
C GLU A 40 -12.36 19.30 -0.26
N ASN A 41 -11.25 19.32 -1.00
CA ASN A 41 -11.26 19.36 -2.45
C ASN A 41 -11.61 18.01 -3.11
N VAL A 42 -11.60 16.91 -2.36
CA VAL A 42 -11.99 15.60 -2.89
C VAL A 42 -13.51 15.48 -2.92
N LYS A 43 -14.09 15.55 -4.11
CA LYS A 43 -15.54 15.38 -4.37
C LYS A 43 -15.82 14.12 -5.17
N THR A 44 -14.94 13.78 -6.11
CA THR A 44 -15.10 12.64 -7.01
C THR A 44 -13.97 11.63 -6.83
N ILE A 45 -14.36 10.38 -6.53
CA ILE A 45 -13.43 9.27 -6.32
C ILE A 45 -13.50 8.31 -7.51
N GLY A 46 -12.35 8.10 -8.18
CA GLY A 46 -12.18 7.10 -9.21
C GLY A 46 -11.81 5.74 -8.62
N ILE A 47 -12.43 4.67 -9.10
CA ILE A 47 -12.16 3.30 -8.66
C ILE A 47 -11.56 2.50 -9.80
N ILE A 48 -10.36 1.96 -9.60
CA ILE A 48 -9.62 1.12 -10.55
C ILE A 48 -9.17 -0.18 -9.90
N THR A 49 -8.86 -1.19 -10.71
CA THR A 49 -8.29 -2.47 -10.25
C THR A 49 -6.93 -2.72 -10.89
N PRO A 50 -5.83 -2.17 -10.33
CA PRO A 50 -4.50 -2.38 -10.90
C PRO A 50 -3.88 -3.73 -10.52
N GLY A 51 -4.45 -4.43 -9.55
CA GLY A 51 -3.98 -5.70 -9.01
C GLY A 51 -4.88 -6.89 -9.38
N SER A 52 -5.13 -7.76 -8.39
CA SER A 52 -5.96 -8.95 -8.56
C SER A 52 -7.45 -8.62 -8.77
N TYR A 53 -8.18 -9.56 -9.39
CA TYR A 53 -9.63 -9.46 -9.54
C TYR A 53 -10.31 -9.15 -8.20
N PRO A 54 -11.19 -8.16 -8.13
CA PRO A 54 -11.95 -7.86 -6.92
C PRO A 54 -13.19 -8.75 -6.82
N VAL A 55 -13.71 -8.89 -5.61
CA VAL A 55 -15.08 -9.41 -5.42
C VAL A 55 -16.06 -8.27 -5.65
N ALA A 56 -16.64 -8.20 -6.85
CA ALA A 56 -17.46 -7.08 -7.30
C ALA A 56 -18.59 -6.71 -6.30
N LYS A 57 -19.25 -7.71 -5.67
CA LYS A 57 -20.28 -7.49 -4.65
C LYS A 57 -19.77 -6.66 -3.47
N ASN A 58 -18.55 -6.94 -3.00
CA ASN A 58 -17.94 -6.21 -1.88
C ASN A 58 -17.56 -4.79 -2.29
N ILE A 59 -16.97 -4.63 -3.48
CA ILE A 59 -16.64 -3.30 -4.01
C ILE A 59 -17.90 -2.43 -4.13
N ARG A 60 -18.98 -2.96 -4.70
CA ARG A 60 -20.25 -2.21 -4.81
C ARG A 60 -20.84 -1.82 -3.45
N LYS A 61 -20.63 -2.62 -2.38
CA LYS A 61 -21.03 -2.24 -1.02
C LYS A 61 -20.20 -1.07 -0.50
N SER A 62 -18.88 -1.10 -0.70
CA SER A 62 -17.98 0.01 -0.30
C SER A 62 -18.25 1.27 -1.10
N VAL A 63 -18.54 1.15 -2.40
CA VAL A 63 -18.94 2.29 -3.25
C VAL A 63 -20.20 2.95 -2.69
N ARG A 64 -21.26 2.18 -2.41
CA ARG A 64 -22.47 2.73 -1.77
C ARG A 64 -22.19 3.41 -0.42
N LEU A 65 -21.22 2.92 0.33
CA LEU A 65 -20.82 3.56 1.59
C LEU A 65 -20.16 4.92 1.34
N LEU A 66 -19.30 5.04 0.33
CA LEU A 66 -18.69 6.31 -0.08
C LEU A 66 -19.74 7.30 -0.61
N GLU A 67 -20.66 6.84 -1.45
CA GLU A 67 -21.77 7.64 -1.97
C GLU A 67 -22.67 8.17 -0.84
N LYS A 68 -23.03 7.31 0.12
CA LYS A 68 -23.76 7.72 1.34
C LYS A 68 -22.98 8.69 2.22
N SER A 69 -21.67 8.72 2.10
CA SER A 69 -20.78 9.66 2.79
C SER A 69 -20.61 10.99 2.04
N GLY A 70 -21.29 11.16 0.91
CA GLY A 70 -21.35 12.42 0.16
C GLY A 70 -20.36 12.53 -1.01
N TYR A 71 -19.64 11.46 -1.37
CA TYR A 71 -18.72 11.47 -2.51
C TYR A 71 -19.41 10.99 -3.79
N LYS A 72 -19.07 11.61 -4.92
CA LYS A 72 -19.34 11.02 -6.24
C LYS A 72 -18.33 9.89 -6.47
N VAL A 73 -18.79 8.76 -7.01
CA VAL A 73 -17.90 7.62 -7.28
C VAL A 73 -17.99 7.21 -8.75
N LYS A 74 -16.86 7.19 -9.45
CA LYS A 74 -16.70 6.76 -10.82
C LYS A 74 -15.95 5.42 -10.85
N ILE A 75 -16.62 4.35 -11.23
CA ILE A 75 -16.00 3.03 -11.42
C ILE A 75 -15.54 2.94 -12.87
N TYR A 76 -14.23 2.73 -13.10
CA TYR A 76 -13.68 2.61 -14.44
C TYR A 76 -14.12 1.30 -15.10
N PRO A 77 -14.17 1.24 -16.44
CA PRO A 77 -14.86 0.18 -17.18
C PRO A 77 -14.41 -1.25 -16.83
N ASN A 78 -13.12 -1.45 -16.59
CA ASN A 78 -12.58 -2.78 -16.30
C ASN A 78 -12.42 -3.03 -14.79
N ALA A 79 -12.69 -2.04 -13.92
CA ALA A 79 -12.43 -2.17 -12.48
C ALA A 79 -13.20 -3.33 -11.82
N LEU A 80 -14.38 -3.65 -12.32
CA LEU A 80 -15.20 -4.78 -11.83
C LEU A 80 -15.42 -5.87 -12.91
N ARG A 81 -14.57 -5.88 -13.95
CA ARG A 81 -14.64 -6.89 -15.01
C ARG A 81 -14.54 -8.29 -14.41
N PRO A 82 -15.50 -9.19 -14.71
CA PRO A 82 -15.41 -10.57 -14.31
C PRO A 82 -14.25 -11.26 -15.05
N ARG A 83 -13.79 -12.37 -14.49
CA ARG A 83 -12.85 -13.23 -15.20
C ARG A 83 -13.58 -13.91 -16.36
N GLU A 84 -12.98 -13.87 -17.54
CA GLU A 84 -13.52 -14.50 -18.74
C GLU A 84 -12.67 -15.71 -19.15
N LYS A 85 -13.24 -16.60 -20.00
CA LYS A 85 -12.50 -17.74 -20.57
C LYS A 85 -11.29 -17.28 -21.38
N SER A 86 -11.40 -16.14 -22.05
CA SER A 86 -10.32 -15.49 -22.79
C SER A 86 -9.13 -15.04 -21.93
N ASP A 87 -9.32 -14.99 -20.60
CA ASP A 87 -8.27 -14.66 -19.64
C ASP A 87 -7.48 -15.92 -19.19
N ALA A 88 -7.45 -16.98 -20.00
CA ALA A 88 -6.66 -18.18 -19.74
C ALA A 88 -5.19 -17.79 -19.46
N GLY A 89 -4.62 -18.34 -18.38
CA GLY A 89 -3.30 -17.93 -17.90
C GLY A 89 -3.28 -16.75 -16.91
N TYR A 90 -4.35 -15.96 -16.83
CA TYR A 90 -4.48 -14.81 -15.91
C TYR A 90 -5.36 -15.17 -14.69
N TYR A 91 -4.89 -16.10 -13.86
CA TYR A 91 -5.72 -16.64 -12.76
C TYR A 91 -5.93 -15.66 -11.60
N ALA A 92 -4.99 -14.79 -11.32
CA ALA A 92 -5.02 -13.90 -10.16
C ALA A 92 -5.44 -12.47 -10.50
N SER A 93 -5.13 -11.97 -11.70
CA SER A 93 -5.42 -10.62 -12.16
C SER A 93 -5.84 -10.64 -13.62
N MET A 94 -6.65 -9.67 -14.03
CA MET A 94 -7.03 -9.53 -15.45
C MET A 94 -5.79 -9.17 -16.31
N PRO A 95 -5.83 -9.39 -17.64
CA PRO A 95 -4.75 -9.00 -18.54
C PRO A 95 -4.33 -7.54 -18.34
N ALA A 96 -3.02 -7.28 -18.40
CA ALA A 96 -2.45 -5.97 -18.09
C ALA A 96 -3.05 -4.83 -18.91
N LYS A 97 -3.41 -5.09 -20.17
CA LYS A 97 -4.02 -4.08 -21.07
C LYS A 97 -5.25 -3.39 -20.45
N TYR A 98 -6.11 -4.14 -19.76
CA TYR A 98 -7.32 -3.59 -19.12
C TYR A 98 -6.99 -2.78 -17.88
N ARG A 99 -6.04 -3.25 -17.06
CA ARG A 99 -5.59 -2.56 -15.85
C ARG A 99 -4.86 -1.25 -16.17
N ILE A 100 -4.05 -1.26 -17.23
CA ILE A 100 -3.33 -0.08 -17.73
C ILE A 100 -4.32 0.92 -18.32
N ALA A 101 -5.27 0.46 -19.13
CA ALA A 101 -6.29 1.32 -19.72
C ALA A 101 -7.08 2.09 -18.65
N ASP A 102 -7.54 1.39 -17.59
CA ASP A 102 -8.26 2.05 -16.49
C ASP A 102 -7.35 3.01 -15.70
N PHE A 103 -6.08 2.62 -15.44
CA PHE A 103 -5.15 3.48 -14.73
C PHE A 103 -4.89 4.78 -15.51
N GLU A 104 -4.59 4.68 -16.80
CA GLU A 104 -4.33 5.84 -17.64
C GLU A 104 -5.57 6.71 -17.86
N ALA A 105 -6.74 6.09 -18.02
CA ALA A 105 -8.00 6.81 -18.15
C ALA A 105 -8.32 7.58 -16.87
N ALA A 106 -8.22 6.95 -15.70
CA ALA A 106 -8.43 7.60 -14.41
C ALA A 106 -7.42 8.73 -14.18
N TRP A 107 -6.17 8.53 -14.58
CA TRP A 107 -5.13 9.54 -14.40
C TRP A 107 -5.35 10.80 -15.26
N ARG A 108 -5.90 10.65 -16.46
CA ARG A 108 -6.22 11.79 -17.37
C ARG A 108 -7.54 12.44 -17.08
N ASP A 109 -8.39 11.82 -16.27
CA ASP A 109 -9.73 12.32 -15.99
C ASP A 109 -9.69 13.47 -14.99
N MET A 110 -9.91 14.67 -15.48
CA MET A 110 -9.85 15.90 -14.66
C MET A 110 -11.04 16.07 -13.72
N GLU A 111 -12.08 15.22 -13.83
CA GLU A 111 -13.21 15.20 -12.89
C GLU A 111 -12.89 14.41 -11.61
N ILE A 112 -11.76 13.66 -11.60
CA ILE A 112 -11.35 12.84 -10.47
C ILE A 112 -10.38 13.60 -9.57
N ASP A 113 -10.69 13.65 -8.29
CA ASP A 113 -9.85 14.28 -7.26
C ASP A 113 -9.00 13.25 -6.49
N MET A 114 -9.48 12.00 -6.46
CA MET A 114 -8.82 10.90 -5.77
C MET A 114 -9.06 9.58 -6.50
N ILE A 115 -8.05 8.74 -6.56
CA ILE A 115 -8.17 7.35 -7.00
C ILE A 115 -8.02 6.42 -5.80
N ILE A 116 -8.95 5.48 -5.61
CA ILE A 116 -8.81 4.41 -4.62
C ILE A 116 -8.79 3.06 -5.34
N CYS A 117 -7.72 2.29 -5.14
CA CYS A 117 -7.59 0.96 -5.74
C CYS A 117 -8.59 -0.03 -5.13
N CYS A 118 -9.21 -0.88 -5.96
CA CYS A 118 -10.14 -1.91 -5.49
C CYS A 118 -9.49 -2.85 -4.47
N ARG A 119 -8.32 -3.40 -4.84
CA ARG A 119 -7.50 -4.27 -3.98
C ARG A 119 -6.06 -4.34 -4.49
N GLY A 120 -5.17 -4.91 -3.65
CA GLY A 120 -3.82 -5.28 -4.05
C GLY A 120 -3.76 -6.61 -4.81
N GLY A 121 -2.90 -7.54 -4.38
CA GLY A 121 -2.75 -8.87 -4.96
C GLY A 121 -1.55 -8.99 -5.90
N ARG A 122 -1.77 -9.30 -7.19
CA ARG A 122 -0.70 -9.51 -8.19
C ARG A 122 -0.86 -8.58 -9.38
N GLY A 123 0.22 -8.32 -10.10
CA GLY A 123 0.23 -7.67 -11.41
C GLY A 123 0.37 -6.14 -11.40
N THR A 124 0.48 -5.50 -10.24
CA THR A 124 0.70 -4.05 -10.15
C THR A 124 2.01 -3.62 -10.79
N GLU A 125 3.04 -4.45 -10.74
CA GLU A 125 4.33 -4.24 -11.37
C GLU A 125 4.21 -4.12 -12.90
N GLU A 126 3.35 -4.95 -13.52
CA GLU A 126 3.08 -4.87 -14.96
C GLU A 126 2.43 -3.54 -15.35
N VAL A 127 1.55 -3.01 -14.49
CA VAL A 127 0.94 -1.69 -14.72
C VAL A 127 2.02 -0.63 -14.71
N VAL A 128 2.85 -0.60 -13.67
CA VAL A 128 3.92 0.41 -13.54
C VAL A 128 4.92 0.34 -14.69
N ALA A 129 5.32 -0.88 -15.09
CA ALA A 129 6.32 -1.10 -16.15
C ALA A 129 5.79 -0.71 -17.54
N ARG A 130 4.47 -0.73 -17.76
CA ARG A 130 3.88 -0.58 -19.11
C ARG A 130 3.05 0.68 -19.29
N VAL A 131 2.76 1.43 -18.23
CA VAL A 131 2.13 2.74 -18.31
C VAL A 131 3.06 3.70 -19.03
N ASN A 132 2.51 4.45 -19.96
CA ASN A 132 3.26 5.50 -20.66
C ASN A 132 3.31 6.79 -19.82
N TRP A 133 4.22 6.81 -18.86
CA TRP A 133 4.36 7.92 -17.90
C TRP A 133 4.56 9.28 -18.58
N SER A 134 5.34 9.34 -19.67
CA SER A 134 5.62 10.60 -20.37
C SER A 134 4.37 11.24 -20.99
N LYS A 135 3.32 10.44 -21.24
CA LYS A 135 2.03 10.88 -21.77
C LYS A 135 0.98 11.18 -20.71
N LEU A 136 1.33 11.03 -19.43
CA LEU A 136 0.42 11.35 -18.31
C LEU A 136 0.71 12.75 -17.74
N PRO A 137 -0.32 13.52 -17.37
CA PRO A 137 -0.12 14.77 -16.64
C PRO A 137 0.44 14.50 -15.23
N ARG A 138 1.22 15.42 -14.68
CA ARG A 138 1.84 15.26 -13.35
C ARG A 138 0.82 15.17 -12.22
N ARG A 139 -0.18 16.00 -12.19
CA ARG A 139 -1.29 16.06 -11.24
C ARG A 139 -0.86 15.95 -9.76
N PRO A 140 -0.08 16.87 -9.22
CA PRO A 140 0.40 16.81 -7.83
C PRO A 140 -0.75 16.87 -6.79
N GLU A 141 -1.93 17.32 -7.22
CA GLU A 141 -3.16 17.39 -6.41
C GLU A 141 -3.91 16.05 -6.34
N LEU A 142 -3.68 15.12 -7.29
CA LEU A 142 -4.43 13.87 -7.40
C LEU A 142 -3.92 12.84 -6.39
N TYR A 143 -4.77 12.46 -5.46
CA TYR A 143 -4.45 11.37 -4.53
C TYR A 143 -4.61 10.01 -5.19
N LEU A 144 -3.68 9.08 -4.91
CA LEU A 144 -3.89 7.66 -5.18
C LEU A 144 -3.68 6.88 -3.89
N GLN A 145 -4.75 6.20 -3.44
CA GLN A 145 -4.76 5.39 -2.23
C GLN A 145 -4.83 3.90 -2.54
N GLY A 146 -4.03 3.15 -1.78
CA GLY A 146 -4.06 1.70 -1.72
C GLY A 146 -2.94 1.14 -0.87
N TYR A 147 -2.94 -0.17 -0.65
CA TYR A 147 -1.88 -0.86 0.11
C TYR A 147 -1.62 -2.26 -0.47
N SER A 148 -0.78 -3.06 0.19
CA SER A 148 -0.40 -4.38 -0.31
C SER A 148 0.38 -4.27 -1.63
N ALA A 149 -0.01 -4.97 -2.69
CA ALA A 149 0.67 -4.86 -3.99
C ALA A 149 0.62 -3.45 -4.60
N VAL A 150 -0.31 -2.59 -4.19
CA VAL A 150 -0.36 -1.19 -4.65
C VAL A 150 0.89 -0.41 -4.23
N THR A 151 1.66 -0.88 -3.24
CA THR A 151 2.96 -0.33 -2.86
C THR A 151 3.85 -0.05 -4.08
N SER A 152 3.91 -0.95 -5.07
CA SER A 152 4.73 -0.75 -6.28
C SER A 152 4.29 0.50 -7.06
N ILE A 153 2.97 0.75 -7.14
CA ILE A 153 2.43 1.95 -7.81
C ILE A 153 2.75 3.20 -6.98
N LEU A 154 2.52 3.15 -5.66
CA LEU A 154 2.79 4.30 -4.77
C LEU A 154 4.26 4.71 -4.84
N CYS A 155 5.17 3.74 -4.81
CA CYS A 155 6.60 3.97 -4.96
C CYS A 155 6.96 4.58 -6.32
N ALA A 156 6.37 4.08 -7.40
CA ALA A 156 6.60 4.64 -8.73
C ALA A 156 6.09 6.07 -8.87
N LEU A 157 4.91 6.37 -8.30
CA LEU A 157 4.37 7.73 -8.27
C LEU A 157 5.29 8.69 -7.50
N ASP A 158 5.72 8.30 -6.30
CA ASP A 158 6.62 9.11 -5.46
C ASP A 158 7.97 9.35 -6.15
N GLY A 159 8.60 8.28 -6.66
CA GLY A 159 9.91 8.36 -7.31
C GLY A 159 9.90 9.12 -8.64
N LYS A 160 8.80 9.04 -9.39
CA LYS A 160 8.65 9.73 -10.67
C LYS A 160 8.02 11.13 -10.53
N GLY A 161 7.58 11.53 -9.34
CA GLY A 161 6.95 12.82 -9.06
C GLY A 161 5.57 12.97 -9.71
N TYR A 162 4.75 11.92 -9.67
CA TYR A 162 3.35 11.95 -10.13
C TYR A 162 2.40 11.87 -8.94
N GLY A 163 1.39 12.74 -8.91
CA GLY A 163 0.31 12.67 -7.95
C GLY A 163 0.77 12.69 -6.49
N ARG A 164 -0.13 12.26 -5.63
CA ARG A 164 0.04 12.22 -4.17
C ARG A 164 -0.24 10.82 -3.64
N PRO A 165 0.80 9.99 -3.45
CA PRO A 165 0.63 8.61 -3.02
C PRO A 165 0.25 8.52 -1.53
N VAL A 166 -0.74 7.66 -1.24
CA VAL A 166 -1.21 7.36 0.11
C VAL A 166 -1.28 5.85 0.31
N ALA A 167 -0.49 5.31 1.24
CA ALA A 167 -0.63 3.92 1.66
C ALA A 167 -1.79 3.80 2.65
N GLY A 168 -2.86 3.12 2.27
CA GLY A 168 -4.07 3.05 3.09
C GLY A 168 -5.11 2.07 2.56
N PRO A 169 -6.26 1.94 3.22
CA PRO A 169 -7.27 0.96 2.87
C PRO A 169 -7.67 0.98 1.40
N ASN A 170 -7.64 -0.18 0.75
CA ASN A 170 -8.28 -0.38 -0.54
C ASN A 170 -9.80 -0.36 -0.39
N VAL A 171 -10.55 -0.17 -1.49
CA VAL A 171 -12.02 -0.21 -1.48
C VAL A 171 -12.53 -1.52 -0.85
N SER A 172 -11.90 -2.66 -1.15
CA SER A 172 -12.29 -3.97 -0.59
C SER A 172 -12.19 -4.04 0.94
N SER A 173 -11.30 -3.28 1.57
CA SER A 173 -11.08 -3.28 3.02
C SER A 173 -11.85 -2.21 3.79
N MET A 174 -12.50 -1.27 3.10
CA MET A 174 -13.23 -0.17 3.77
C MET A 174 -14.41 -0.67 4.61
N LEU A 175 -15.05 -1.79 4.23
CA LEU A 175 -16.15 -2.40 4.99
C LEU A 175 -15.70 -3.09 6.29
N SER A 176 -14.43 -3.49 6.36
CA SER A 176 -13.86 -4.18 7.52
C SER A 176 -12.93 -3.29 8.35
N LEU A 177 -12.70 -2.05 7.93
CA LEU A 177 -11.85 -1.10 8.65
C LEU A 177 -12.38 -0.87 10.06
N ASP A 178 -11.50 -0.90 11.06
CA ASP A 178 -11.84 -0.51 12.43
C ASP A 178 -12.29 0.96 12.46
N THR A 179 -13.46 1.21 13.03
CA THR A 179 -14.05 2.57 13.05
C THR A 179 -13.18 3.59 13.78
N ALA A 180 -12.31 3.15 14.69
CA ALA A 180 -11.34 4.03 15.35
C ALA A 180 -10.29 4.61 14.40
N MET A 181 -10.07 3.98 13.22
CA MET A 181 -9.14 4.49 12.22
C MET A 181 -9.72 5.66 11.42
N ILE A 182 -11.04 5.75 11.30
CA ILE A 182 -11.71 6.76 10.46
C ILE A 182 -11.39 8.20 10.90
N PRO A 183 -11.54 8.59 12.18
CA PRO A 183 -11.17 9.93 12.63
C PRO A 183 -9.67 10.21 12.51
N LEU A 184 -8.81 9.20 12.65
CA LEU A 184 -7.37 9.36 12.45
C LEU A 184 -7.04 9.57 10.96
N MET A 185 -7.74 8.88 10.05
CA MET A 185 -7.62 9.13 8.61
C MET A 185 -8.05 10.55 8.25
N LYS A 186 -9.16 11.04 8.83
CA LYS A 186 -9.59 12.43 8.64
C LYS A 186 -8.47 13.40 9.01
N LYS A 187 -7.88 13.26 10.19
CA LYS A 187 -6.74 14.08 10.64
C LYS A 187 -5.52 13.96 9.72
N MET A 188 -5.24 12.74 9.22
CA MET A 188 -4.14 12.51 8.28
C MET A 188 -4.32 13.35 7.02
N TYR A 189 -5.52 13.33 6.44
CA TYR A 189 -5.83 14.06 5.21
C TYR A 189 -6.01 15.57 5.41
N SER A 190 -6.54 16.01 6.55
CA SER A 190 -6.70 17.44 6.85
C SER A 190 -5.39 18.13 7.23
N GLY A 191 -4.31 17.37 7.42
CA GLY A 191 -3.04 17.92 7.87
C GLY A 191 -2.96 18.20 9.37
N GLU A 192 -3.94 17.77 10.17
CA GLU A 192 -3.90 17.86 11.63
C GLU A 192 -2.86 16.90 12.24
N GLU A 193 -2.51 17.11 13.52
CA GLU A 193 -1.67 16.17 14.24
C GLU A 193 -2.34 14.81 14.36
N VAL A 194 -1.60 13.72 14.03
CA VAL A 194 -2.04 12.33 14.19
C VAL A 194 -1.12 11.60 15.14
N GLY A 195 -1.68 11.01 16.17
CA GLY A 195 -0.95 10.36 17.26
C GLY A 195 -1.42 10.88 18.63
N PRO A 196 -0.69 10.62 19.71
CA PRO A 196 0.56 9.85 19.78
C PRO A 196 0.37 8.33 19.63
N PHE A 197 1.35 7.65 19.03
CA PHE A 197 1.42 6.18 18.99
C PHE A 197 2.63 5.72 19.79
N LYS A 198 2.42 4.92 20.85
CA LYS A 198 3.52 4.28 21.58
C LYS A 198 4.00 3.08 20.78
N LEU A 199 5.27 3.07 20.40
CA LEU A 199 5.92 2.00 19.65
C LEU A 199 6.88 1.22 20.53
N LYS A 200 7.11 -0.06 20.20
CA LYS A 200 8.15 -0.87 20.81
C LYS A 200 9.46 -0.61 20.10
N ALA A 201 10.46 -0.10 20.80
CA ALA A 201 11.81 0.06 20.24
C ALA A 201 12.46 -1.32 20.06
N LEU A 202 13.04 -1.55 18.88
CA LEU A 202 13.96 -2.65 18.58
C LEU A 202 15.41 -2.13 18.54
N VAL A 203 15.62 -0.95 17.96
CA VAL A 203 16.81 -0.13 18.06
C VAL A 203 16.33 1.26 18.47
N PRO A 204 16.61 1.72 19.70
CA PRO A 204 16.15 3.01 20.18
C PRO A 204 16.90 4.17 19.48
N GLY A 205 16.29 5.34 19.48
CA GLY A 205 16.84 6.57 18.93
C GLY A 205 15.74 7.50 18.44
N ASP A 206 15.91 8.80 18.57
CA ASP A 206 15.00 9.80 18.03
C ASP A 206 15.25 9.95 16.53
N CYS A 207 14.17 10.09 15.75
CA CYS A 207 14.27 10.27 14.32
C CYS A 207 13.06 11.02 13.75
N SER A 208 13.27 11.68 12.62
CA SER A 208 12.20 12.38 11.91
C SER A 208 12.45 12.36 10.40
N GLY A 209 11.37 12.51 9.63
CA GLY A 209 11.44 12.54 8.18
C GLY A 209 10.07 12.38 7.56
N ARG A 210 9.96 12.51 6.25
CA ARG A 210 8.71 12.25 5.54
C ARG A 210 8.40 10.76 5.51
N ALA A 211 7.12 10.43 5.50
CA ALA A 211 6.65 9.05 5.46
C ALA A 211 6.92 8.37 4.10
N LEU A 212 7.25 7.08 4.15
CA LEU A 212 7.18 6.13 3.03
C LEU A 212 6.61 4.84 3.59
N ALA A 213 5.61 4.22 2.97
CA ALA A 213 4.96 3.06 3.54
C ALA A 213 4.65 1.97 2.51
N GLY A 214 4.77 0.71 2.91
CA GLY A 214 4.46 -0.38 2.01
C GLY A 214 4.62 -1.78 2.56
N LEU A 215 4.37 -2.74 1.68
CA LEU A 215 4.52 -4.17 1.91
C LEU A 215 5.97 -4.59 1.66
N LEU A 216 6.58 -5.31 2.61
CA LEU A 216 7.98 -5.78 2.56
C LEU A 216 8.33 -6.45 1.22
N SER A 217 7.55 -7.45 0.81
CA SER A 217 7.81 -8.16 -0.46
C SER A 217 7.69 -7.27 -1.70
N ARG A 218 7.03 -6.11 -1.60
CA ARG A 218 6.96 -5.13 -2.70
C ARG A 218 8.13 -4.18 -2.69
N PHE A 219 8.63 -3.79 -1.52
CA PHE A 219 9.88 -3.06 -1.43
C PHE A 219 11.05 -3.83 -2.05
N ASN A 220 11.12 -5.17 -1.83
CA ASN A 220 12.11 -6.02 -2.49
C ASN A 220 12.01 -5.99 -4.03
N LYS A 221 10.78 -5.94 -4.56
CA LYS A 221 10.58 -5.80 -6.02
C LYS A 221 10.94 -4.41 -6.51
N VAL A 222 10.52 -3.37 -5.79
CA VAL A 222 10.80 -1.97 -6.12
C VAL A 222 12.30 -1.69 -6.09
N ALA A 223 13.04 -2.30 -5.17
CA ALA A 223 14.50 -2.19 -5.07
C ALA A 223 15.25 -2.63 -6.34
N LYS A 224 14.60 -3.44 -7.19
CA LYS A 224 15.14 -3.93 -8.47
C LYS A 224 14.70 -3.09 -9.68
N THR A 225 14.10 -1.93 -9.44
CA THR A 225 13.56 -1.04 -10.48
C THR A 225 14.26 0.31 -10.49
N ASP A 226 14.05 1.06 -11.54
CA ASP A 226 14.55 2.43 -11.75
C ASP A 226 13.55 3.51 -11.26
N TYR A 227 12.66 3.17 -10.32
CA TYR A 227 11.63 4.12 -9.88
C TYR A 227 12.17 5.34 -9.12
N ASN A 228 13.44 5.28 -8.68
CA ASN A 228 14.12 6.38 -7.97
C ASN A 228 13.35 6.82 -6.71
N VAL A 229 12.85 5.86 -5.94
CA VAL A 229 12.11 6.14 -4.70
C VAL A 229 13.00 6.90 -3.73
N PRO A 230 12.58 8.08 -3.25
CA PRO A 230 13.43 8.91 -2.39
C PRO A 230 13.41 8.40 -0.94
N VAL A 231 14.18 7.36 -0.65
CA VAL A 231 14.26 6.73 0.69
C VAL A 231 15.10 7.55 1.68
N LYS A 232 16.12 8.25 1.20
CA LYS A 232 17.01 9.05 2.05
C LYS A 232 16.25 10.07 2.89
N GLY A 233 16.46 10.04 4.20
CA GLY A 233 15.79 10.92 5.16
C GLY A 233 14.33 10.60 5.44
N ARG A 234 13.80 9.45 4.96
CA ARG A 234 12.43 9.03 5.21
C ARG A 234 12.30 8.17 6.47
N ILE A 235 11.12 8.21 7.08
CA ILE A 235 10.65 7.17 8.02
C ILE A 235 9.89 6.14 7.21
N VAL A 236 10.41 4.91 7.17
CA VAL A 236 9.87 3.83 6.33
C VAL A 236 9.00 2.89 7.15
N PHE A 237 7.71 2.84 6.82
CA PHE A 237 6.72 1.95 7.43
C PHE A 237 6.62 0.65 6.62
N ILE A 238 6.89 -0.48 7.26
CA ILE A 238 6.95 -1.80 6.62
C ILE A 238 5.92 -2.73 7.23
N GLU A 239 4.94 -3.18 6.45
CA GLU A 239 4.04 -4.26 6.83
C GLU A 239 4.43 -5.57 6.13
N SER A 240 4.02 -6.72 6.66
CA SER A 240 4.16 -8.02 6.00
C SER A 240 2.94 -8.91 6.22
N VAL A 241 2.59 -9.67 5.19
CA VAL A 241 1.46 -10.62 5.18
C VAL A 241 1.92 -12.02 4.79
N PHE A 242 1.25 -13.05 5.30
CA PHE A 242 1.70 -14.45 5.24
C PHE A 242 3.11 -14.61 5.81
N CYS A 243 3.30 -13.98 6.98
CA CYS A 243 4.57 -13.73 7.62
C CYS A 243 5.00 -14.95 8.44
N LYS A 244 5.48 -16.03 7.77
CA LYS A 244 6.18 -17.14 8.43
C LYS A 244 7.64 -16.78 8.66
N ALA A 245 8.24 -17.22 9.75
CA ALA A 245 9.58 -16.81 10.19
C ALA A 245 10.66 -16.98 9.11
N ASP A 246 10.70 -18.12 8.45
CA ASP A 246 11.70 -18.39 7.41
C ASP A 246 11.52 -17.47 6.19
N LYS A 247 10.27 -17.30 5.74
CA LYS A 247 9.97 -16.39 4.64
C LYS A 247 10.30 -14.95 5.02
N PHE A 248 9.95 -14.52 6.24
CA PHE A 248 10.21 -13.18 6.73
C PHE A 248 11.71 -12.90 6.82
N ARG A 249 12.48 -13.88 7.30
CA ARG A 249 13.95 -13.83 7.29
C ARG A 249 14.50 -13.65 5.88
N ALA A 250 14.05 -14.45 4.93
CA ALA A 250 14.48 -14.37 3.54
C ALA A 250 14.16 -13.00 2.92
N GLU A 251 12.93 -12.48 3.14
CA GLU A 251 12.50 -11.17 2.64
C GLU A 251 13.32 -10.02 3.28
N LEU A 252 13.68 -10.10 4.57
CA LEU A 252 14.53 -9.11 5.24
C LEU A 252 15.99 -9.20 4.76
N THR A 253 16.52 -10.40 4.50
CA THR A 253 17.83 -10.58 3.91
C THR A 253 17.90 -9.89 2.56
N GLU A 254 16.94 -10.16 1.67
CA GLU A 254 16.86 -9.54 0.36
C GLU A 254 16.78 -8.01 0.46
N LEU A 255 15.99 -7.48 1.40
CA LEU A 255 15.86 -6.04 1.61
C LEU A 255 17.18 -5.39 2.07
N CYS A 256 17.89 -6.02 2.99
CA CYS A 256 19.20 -5.54 3.45
C CYS A 256 20.25 -5.58 2.34
N GLU A 257 20.32 -6.67 1.58
CA GLU A 257 21.27 -6.84 0.48
C GLU A 257 21.03 -5.86 -0.68
N SER A 258 19.77 -5.50 -0.93
CA SER A 258 19.39 -4.54 -1.96
C SER A 258 19.85 -3.12 -1.68
N LYS A 259 20.18 -2.79 -0.42
CA LYS A 259 20.50 -1.42 0.05
C LYS A 259 19.35 -0.42 -0.20
N PHE A 260 18.16 -0.89 -0.48
CA PHE A 260 17.01 -0.03 -0.76
C PHE A 260 16.70 0.96 0.37
N LEU A 261 16.94 0.56 1.62
CA LEU A 261 16.71 1.39 2.81
C LEU A 261 17.90 2.26 3.22
N ASP A 262 18.98 2.29 2.43
CA ASP A 262 20.17 3.08 2.76
C ASP A 262 19.83 4.57 2.83
N GLY A 263 20.23 5.18 3.94
CA GLY A 263 19.95 6.60 4.21
C GLY A 263 18.54 6.90 4.72
N ALA A 264 17.68 5.90 4.98
CA ALA A 264 16.45 6.11 5.75
C ALA A 264 16.77 6.78 7.09
N ALA A 265 15.87 7.62 7.60
CA ALA A 265 16.02 8.23 8.92
C ALA A 265 15.57 7.30 10.06
N GLY A 266 14.65 6.38 9.76
CA GLY A 266 14.16 5.39 10.70
C GLY A 266 13.23 4.38 10.02
N ILE A 267 13.01 3.24 10.70
CA ILE A 267 12.16 2.15 10.20
C ILE A 267 11.11 1.81 11.24
N VAL A 268 9.87 1.62 10.79
CA VAL A 268 8.75 1.22 11.63
C VAL A 268 8.13 -0.05 11.04
N PHE A 269 8.36 -1.20 11.69
CA PHE A 269 7.60 -2.40 11.38
C PHE A 269 6.17 -2.25 11.88
N CYS A 270 5.22 -2.45 10.98
CA CYS A 270 3.79 -2.29 11.22
C CYS A 270 3.12 -3.63 11.53
N GLN A 271 2.01 -3.94 10.85
CA GLN A 271 1.30 -5.21 11.03
C GLN A 271 2.05 -6.37 10.37
N LEU A 272 2.36 -7.41 11.14
CA LEU A 272 2.92 -8.68 10.67
C LEU A 272 1.80 -9.72 10.83
N THR A 273 1.19 -10.15 9.73
CA THR A 273 -0.11 -10.86 9.79
C THR A 273 -0.16 -12.14 8.97
N LYS A 274 -1.19 -12.96 9.26
CA LYS A 274 -1.51 -14.19 8.51
C LYS A 274 -0.34 -15.17 8.39
N GLY A 275 0.45 -15.28 9.44
CA GLY A 275 1.60 -16.18 9.53
C GLY A 275 1.87 -16.58 10.97
N ASP A 276 3.13 -16.62 11.35
CA ASP A 276 3.54 -16.94 12.70
C ASP A 276 3.19 -15.81 13.67
N LYS A 277 3.04 -16.18 14.95
CA LYS A 277 2.80 -15.22 16.03
C LYS A 277 4.02 -14.31 16.21
N LEU A 278 3.78 -13.13 16.78
CA LEU A 278 4.84 -12.13 16.97
C LEU A 278 6.01 -12.67 17.79
N GLU A 279 5.74 -13.56 18.77
CA GLU A 279 6.77 -14.18 19.60
C GLU A 279 7.78 -14.99 18.77
N VAL A 280 7.32 -15.64 17.70
CA VAL A 280 8.15 -16.42 16.76
C VAL A 280 8.91 -15.49 15.80
N LEU A 281 8.32 -14.35 15.42
CA LEU A 281 8.95 -13.36 14.53
C LEU A 281 9.94 -12.44 15.25
N MET A 282 9.80 -12.27 16.58
CA MET A 282 10.66 -11.36 17.36
C MET A 282 12.15 -11.67 17.28
N PRO A 283 12.62 -12.94 17.34
CA PRO A 283 14.05 -13.26 17.14
C PRO A 283 14.56 -12.77 15.78
N VAL A 284 13.78 -12.94 14.71
CA VAL A 284 14.14 -12.46 13.36
C VAL A 284 14.23 -10.93 13.36
N LEU A 285 13.23 -10.23 13.91
CA LEU A 285 13.28 -8.77 14.01
C LEU A 285 14.49 -8.26 14.78
N LYS A 286 14.80 -8.89 15.92
CA LYS A 286 15.99 -8.52 16.75
C LYS A 286 17.31 -8.76 16.03
N GLU A 287 17.39 -9.77 15.18
CA GLU A 287 18.57 -10.06 14.36
C GLU A 287 18.76 -9.01 13.26
N PHE A 288 17.69 -8.58 12.61
CA PHE A 288 17.78 -7.69 11.44
C PHE A 288 17.75 -6.21 11.81
N ALA A 289 17.05 -5.81 12.87
CA ALA A 289 16.90 -4.39 13.22
C ALA A 289 18.24 -3.63 13.34
N PRO A 290 19.30 -4.16 13.98
CA PRO A 290 20.59 -3.46 14.04
C PRO A 290 21.31 -3.32 12.69
N LYS A 291 21.02 -4.19 11.73
CA LYS A 291 21.64 -4.18 10.39
C LYS A 291 21.28 -2.92 9.60
N PHE A 292 20.14 -2.30 9.90
CA PHE A 292 19.69 -1.08 9.22
C PHE A 292 20.44 0.19 9.68
N LYS A 293 21.14 0.15 10.82
CA LYS A 293 21.97 1.25 11.37
C LYS A 293 21.21 2.57 11.60
N VAL A 294 19.89 2.49 11.80
CA VAL A 294 18.98 3.59 12.11
C VAL A 294 18.03 3.17 13.23
N PRO A 295 17.31 4.08 13.89
CA PRO A 295 16.26 3.72 14.84
C PRO A 295 15.22 2.81 14.20
N VAL A 296 14.84 1.73 14.90
CA VAL A 296 13.86 0.73 14.42
C VAL A 296 12.80 0.49 15.48
N TYR A 297 11.57 0.58 15.07
CA TYR A 297 10.40 0.46 15.93
C TYR A 297 9.42 -0.58 15.40
N LEU A 298 8.46 -1.01 16.26
CA LEU A 298 7.42 -1.98 15.94
C LEU A 298 6.09 -1.53 16.54
N GLY A 299 4.98 -1.75 15.78
CA GLY A 299 3.62 -1.72 16.33
C GLY A 299 2.71 -0.61 15.80
N PHE A 300 3.08 0.06 14.69
CA PHE A 300 2.20 1.04 14.07
C PHE A 300 1.01 0.36 13.34
N PRO A 301 -0.23 0.90 13.43
CA PRO A 301 -1.44 0.27 12.89
C PRO A 301 -1.61 0.51 11.39
N PHE A 302 -0.76 -0.12 10.57
CA PHE A 302 -0.83 -0.10 9.11
C PHE A 302 -0.58 -1.50 8.55
N GLY A 303 -1.37 -1.94 7.56
CA GLY A 303 -1.19 -3.20 6.84
C GLY A 303 -2.44 -4.09 6.79
N HIS A 304 -2.24 -5.41 6.64
CA HIS A 304 -3.31 -6.40 6.46
C HIS A 304 -4.06 -6.73 7.75
N HIS A 305 -4.67 -5.74 8.35
CA HIS A 305 -5.46 -5.83 9.57
C HIS A 305 -6.64 -4.86 9.52
N THR A 306 -7.66 -5.02 10.38
CA THR A 306 -8.77 -4.06 10.50
C THR A 306 -8.30 -2.67 10.95
N LYS A 307 -7.27 -2.61 11.78
CA LYS A 307 -6.56 -1.37 12.13
C LYS A 307 -5.53 -1.06 11.05
N ASN A 308 -5.96 -0.37 9.99
CA ASN A 308 -5.13 -0.02 8.84
C ASN A 308 -5.25 1.49 8.59
N LEU A 309 -4.40 2.27 9.26
CA LEU A 309 -4.39 3.73 9.13
C LEU A 309 -3.75 4.14 7.80
N ALA A 310 -4.34 5.11 7.13
CA ALA A 310 -3.74 5.70 5.93
C ALA A 310 -2.48 6.51 6.30
N ILE A 311 -1.44 6.40 5.47
CA ILE A 311 -0.18 7.13 5.57
C ILE A 311 0.04 7.90 4.26
N ASP A 312 -0.09 9.21 4.31
CA ASP A 312 0.21 10.10 3.19
C ASP A 312 1.73 10.33 3.12
N PHE A 313 2.36 10.04 1.99
CA PHE A 313 3.83 10.16 1.82
C PHE A 313 4.33 11.60 1.90
N SER A 314 3.46 12.58 1.80
CA SER A 314 3.81 14.00 1.99
C SER A 314 3.91 14.42 3.46
N ARG A 315 3.43 13.60 4.41
CA ARG A 315 3.41 13.94 5.83
C ARG A 315 4.76 13.70 6.50
N ASP A 316 5.16 14.64 7.31
CA ASP A 316 6.28 14.47 8.23
C ASP A 316 5.91 13.53 9.38
N VAL A 317 6.91 12.83 9.87
CA VAL A 317 6.85 11.90 11.01
C VAL A 317 7.93 12.28 11.99
N VAL A 318 7.61 12.29 13.27
CA VAL A 318 8.57 12.44 14.36
C VAL A 318 8.41 11.27 15.32
N ILE A 319 9.51 10.64 15.67
CA ILE A 319 9.58 9.61 16.71
C ILE A 319 10.55 10.11 17.78
N SER A 320 10.07 10.30 18.99
CA SER A 320 10.90 10.67 20.14
C SER A 320 10.50 9.83 21.34
N ASN A 321 11.51 9.27 22.04
CA ASN A 321 11.31 8.39 23.19
C ASN A 321 10.30 7.23 22.92
N GLY A 322 10.32 6.68 21.69
CA GLY A 322 9.41 5.61 21.27
C GLY A 322 7.96 6.04 21.03
N VAL A 323 7.68 7.34 20.97
CA VAL A 323 6.37 7.91 20.67
C VAL A 323 6.38 8.52 19.26
N LEU A 324 5.56 7.99 18.39
CA LEU A 324 5.40 8.46 17.01
C LEU A 324 4.24 9.45 16.91
N LYS A 325 4.47 10.53 16.18
CA LYS A 325 3.45 11.49 15.76
C LYS A 325 3.65 11.90 14.31
N PHE A 326 2.55 12.23 13.63
CA PHE A 326 2.56 13.04 12.42
C PHE A 326 2.22 14.47 12.85
N PRO A 327 3.17 15.41 12.85
CA PRO A 327 2.92 16.79 13.24
C PRO A 327 1.83 17.44 12.35
N ALA A 328 1.18 18.46 12.86
CA ALA A 328 0.29 19.28 12.04
C ALA A 328 1.09 19.96 10.90
N VAL A 329 0.51 20.00 9.72
CA VAL A 329 1.09 20.73 8.57
C VAL A 329 0.95 22.21 8.88
N LYS A 330 2.07 22.93 8.85
CA LYS A 330 2.04 24.41 8.96
C LYS A 330 1.32 24.98 7.74
N LYS A 331 0.27 25.73 7.97
CA LYS A 331 -0.47 26.46 6.92
C LYS A 331 0.36 27.62 6.39
#